data_3f5fcceb19d31129a10f9837ef64751c
#
_entry.id   3f5fcceb19d31129a10f9837ef64751c
#
_cell.length_a   1.000
_cell.length_b   1.000
_cell.length_c   1.000
_cell.angle_alpha   90.00
_cell.angle_beta   90.00
_cell.angle_gamma   90.00
#
_symmetry.space_group_name_H-M   'P 1'
#
loop_
_entity.id
_entity.type
_entity.pdbx_description
1 polymer ?
#
loop_
_entity_poly.entity_id
_entity_poly.type
_entity_poly.pdbx_seq_one_letter_code
_entity_poly.pdbx_strand_id
1 'polypeptide(L)'
;DQVLADMPGGNGDTSLLLFGKNITPNQHAIASNFVLLDNFYVDSEVSADGHNWSMGAYANDYLEKTWPTSYSGRGGTYGGEGEREIANNKNGFIWNNCYRAGISYRSYGEFVTGGKATVPVLNDHFCKDFPSYGLNITDTLRFKRWQRDFDSLLAKDQVPKFNTVRFGNDHTEGTRIGRPTPYAHVADNDLAVGLFLEHLAKSPIWNESAVFVLEDDAQNGADHVDAHRSPAYVFGGFVKRNFIDHTPYSTSGMLRTMELILGLPPMTQYDAGATPLWRCFANTPTPFNYKAIIPSYNLLEKNTAYNEWQKRSEKLNFAKEDSNNDLEFSKILWHAIKGNDIPFPTPRRAAFIIPASEKDED
;
A
#
# COMPACT_ATOMS: atom_id res chain seq x y z
N ASP A 1 10.97 -6.77 -2.92
CA ASP A 1 11.34 -8.16 -3.25
C ASP A 1 10.35 -9.21 -2.74
N GLN A 2 9.55 -8.94 -1.71
CA GLN A 2 8.71 -9.98 -1.09
C GLN A 2 7.54 -10.45 -1.94
N VAL A 3 7.06 -9.62 -2.88
CA VAL A 3 5.87 -9.92 -3.70
C VAL A 3 6.19 -10.07 -5.18
N LEU A 4 6.90 -9.14 -5.80
CA LEU A 4 7.10 -9.06 -7.25
C LEU A 4 8.54 -9.36 -7.70
N ALA A 5 9.37 -9.98 -6.85
CA ALA A 5 10.75 -10.31 -7.20
C ALA A 5 10.90 -11.31 -8.36
N ASP A 6 9.86 -12.11 -8.63
CA ASP A 6 9.79 -13.06 -9.73
C ASP A 6 9.25 -12.48 -11.05
N MET A 7 9.08 -11.16 -11.14
CA MET A 7 8.65 -10.49 -12.38
C MET A 7 9.78 -10.50 -13.42
N PRO A 8 9.56 -11.10 -14.60
CA PRO A 8 10.57 -11.14 -15.65
C PRO A 8 10.98 -9.73 -16.09
N GLY A 9 12.26 -9.43 -16.05
CA GLY A 9 12.83 -8.14 -16.44
C GLY A 9 12.76 -7.06 -15.34
N GLY A 10 12.19 -7.38 -14.18
CA GLY A 10 12.19 -6.50 -13.00
C GLY A 10 13.50 -6.60 -12.22
N ASN A 11 13.74 -5.61 -11.36
CA ASN A 11 14.88 -5.55 -10.44
C ASN A 11 14.54 -6.25 -9.12
N GLY A 12 14.29 -7.56 -9.14
CA GLY A 12 13.94 -8.35 -7.97
C GLY A 12 14.95 -9.43 -7.63
N ASP A 13 15.13 -9.72 -6.34
CA ASP A 13 15.87 -10.89 -5.84
C ASP A 13 14.87 -11.97 -5.38
N THR A 14 14.74 -13.02 -6.19
CA THR A 14 13.80 -14.12 -5.93
C THR A 14 14.13 -14.91 -4.66
N SER A 15 15.33 -14.82 -4.12
CA SER A 15 15.67 -15.44 -2.83
C SER A 15 14.89 -14.84 -1.67
N LEU A 16 14.47 -13.58 -1.81
CA LEU A 16 13.69 -12.81 -0.83
C LEU A 16 12.16 -12.93 -1.03
N LEU A 17 11.73 -13.57 -2.11
CA LEU A 17 10.31 -13.71 -2.44
C LEU A 17 9.56 -14.51 -1.38
N LEU A 18 8.49 -13.94 -0.84
CA LEU A 18 7.56 -14.61 0.10
C LEU A 18 6.21 -14.92 -0.56
N PHE A 19 5.65 -13.98 -1.28
CA PHE A 19 4.30 -14.03 -1.85
C PHE A 19 4.34 -13.96 -3.38
N GLY A 20 4.90 -14.99 -4.01
CA GLY A 20 5.06 -15.04 -5.46
C GLY A 20 3.73 -15.22 -6.21
N LYS A 21 3.83 -15.37 -7.52
CA LYS A 21 2.70 -15.39 -8.47
C LYS A 21 1.57 -16.38 -8.11
N ASN A 22 1.84 -17.47 -7.41
CA ASN A 22 0.83 -18.42 -6.97
C ASN A 22 -0.10 -17.88 -5.88
N ILE A 23 0.37 -16.89 -5.11
CA ILE A 23 -0.37 -16.20 -4.04
C ILE A 23 -0.94 -14.88 -4.56
N THR A 24 -0.19 -14.17 -5.41
CA THR A 24 -0.54 -12.83 -5.92
C THR A 24 -0.69 -12.80 -7.45
N PRO A 25 -1.53 -13.67 -8.06
CA PRO A 25 -1.65 -13.76 -9.51
C PRO A 25 -2.21 -12.50 -10.17
N ASN A 26 -3.06 -11.73 -9.47
CA ASN A 26 -3.64 -10.50 -10.01
C ASN A 26 -2.64 -9.35 -10.00
N GLN A 27 -1.88 -9.15 -8.93
CA GLN A 27 -0.81 -8.15 -8.87
C GLN A 27 0.25 -8.44 -9.94
N HIS A 28 0.64 -9.71 -10.13
CA HIS A 28 1.52 -10.12 -11.22
C HIS A 28 0.92 -9.85 -12.61
N ALA A 29 -0.37 -10.11 -12.79
CA ALA A 29 -1.05 -9.81 -14.03
C ALA A 29 -1.09 -8.31 -14.32
N ILE A 30 -1.34 -7.47 -13.30
CA ILE A 30 -1.31 -6.01 -13.42
C ILE A 30 0.10 -5.54 -13.79
N ALA A 31 1.12 -5.96 -13.03
CA ALA A 31 2.52 -5.61 -13.27
C ALA A 31 3.00 -6.04 -14.67
N SER A 32 2.53 -7.20 -15.17
CA SER A 32 2.85 -7.69 -16.52
C SER A 32 2.15 -6.93 -17.63
N ASN A 33 0.89 -6.53 -17.42
CA ASN A 33 0.08 -5.92 -18.47
C ASN A 33 0.16 -4.40 -18.55
N PHE A 34 0.57 -3.76 -17.45
CA PHE A 34 0.63 -2.30 -17.35
C PHE A 34 2.03 -1.82 -16.98
N VAL A 35 2.16 -0.96 -16.00
CA VAL A 35 3.45 -0.41 -15.58
C VAL A 35 3.81 -0.94 -14.19
N LEU A 36 4.95 -1.62 -14.11
CA LEU A 36 5.64 -1.92 -12.86
C LEU A 36 6.70 -0.84 -12.60
N LEU A 37 6.71 -0.29 -11.40
CA LEU A 37 7.75 0.61 -10.89
C LEU A 37 8.67 -0.21 -10.00
N ASP A 38 9.71 -0.82 -10.54
CA ASP A 38 10.57 -1.74 -9.79
C ASP A 38 11.68 -1.05 -9.00
N ASN A 39 11.73 0.27 -9.09
CA ASN A 39 12.65 1.13 -8.37
C ASN A 39 11.88 2.25 -7.65
N PHE A 40 10.81 1.86 -6.94
CA PHE A 40 9.96 2.75 -6.18
C PHE A 40 10.25 2.63 -4.68
N TYR A 41 10.35 3.76 -4.02
CA TYR A 41 10.65 3.86 -2.60
C TYR A 41 9.57 4.67 -1.88
N VAL A 42 9.13 4.18 -0.72
CA VAL A 42 8.29 4.98 0.17
C VAL A 42 9.11 6.07 0.85
N ASP A 43 8.48 7.20 1.11
CA ASP A 43 9.12 8.36 1.79
C ASP A 43 9.01 8.27 3.33
N SER A 44 8.50 7.14 3.85
CA SER A 44 8.10 6.94 5.24
C SER A 44 8.86 5.79 5.90
N GLU A 45 8.85 5.76 7.23
CA GLU A 45 9.40 4.68 8.04
C GLU A 45 8.34 3.72 8.59
N VAL A 46 7.12 4.22 8.88
CA VAL A 46 6.02 3.49 9.53
C VAL A 46 4.66 4.02 9.05
N SER A 47 3.54 3.31 9.33
CA SER A 47 2.21 3.76 8.88
C SER A 47 1.82 5.14 9.41
N ALA A 48 2.24 5.52 10.62
CA ALA A 48 1.91 6.84 11.18
C ALA A 48 2.36 8.00 10.30
N ASP A 49 3.57 7.95 9.75
CA ASP A 49 4.07 8.96 8.82
C ASP A 49 3.73 8.63 7.36
N GLY A 50 3.62 7.34 7.01
CA GLY A 50 3.33 6.86 5.66
C GLY A 50 2.02 7.38 5.08
N HIS A 51 0.95 7.34 5.85
CA HIS A 51 -0.33 7.92 5.46
C HIS A 51 -0.25 9.43 5.26
N ASN A 52 0.55 10.13 6.06
CA ASN A 52 0.76 11.56 5.89
C ASN A 52 1.61 11.86 4.64
N TRP A 53 2.64 11.06 4.35
CA TRP A 53 3.44 11.18 3.12
C TRP A 53 2.61 10.90 1.87
N SER A 54 1.82 9.81 1.87
CA SER A 54 1.04 9.40 0.70
C SER A 54 -0.13 10.34 0.38
N MET A 55 -0.68 11.01 1.40
CA MET A 55 -1.82 11.94 1.20
C MET A 55 -1.45 13.41 1.27
N GLY A 56 -0.25 13.76 1.73
CA GLY A 56 0.12 15.16 1.96
C GLY A 56 1.54 15.54 1.53
N ALA A 57 2.30 14.61 0.96
CA ALA A 57 3.68 14.78 0.51
C ALA A 57 4.66 15.21 1.61
N TYR A 58 4.33 15.04 2.87
CA TYR A 58 5.26 15.06 4.01
C TYR A 58 4.54 14.66 5.30
N ALA A 59 5.30 14.19 6.28
CA ALA A 59 4.90 14.17 7.67
C ALA A 59 5.51 15.39 8.38
N ASN A 60 4.77 16.03 9.28
CA ASN A 60 5.27 17.24 9.93
C ASN A 60 6.26 16.91 11.06
N ASP A 61 7.01 17.90 11.49
CA ASP A 61 8.05 17.78 12.53
C ASP A 61 7.54 17.17 13.84
N TYR A 62 6.29 17.43 14.20
CA TYR A 62 5.68 16.80 15.39
C TYR A 62 5.52 15.30 15.18
N LEU A 63 4.95 14.86 14.06
CA LEU A 63 4.71 13.46 13.78
C LEU A 63 6.02 12.68 13.65
N GLU A 64 7.00 13.21 12.89
CA GLU A 64 8.31 12.59 12.71
C GLU A 64 9.08 12.39 14.02
N LYS A 65 8.95 13.33 14.97
CA LYS A 65 9.60 13.22 16.29
C LYS A 65 8.84 12.38 17.29
N THR A 66 7.55 12.15 17.09
CA THR A 66 6.71 11.49 18.08
C THR A 66 6.30 10.08 17.72
N TRP A 67 6.25 9.69 16.45
CA TRP A 67 5.90 8.32 16.09
C TRP A 67 6.81 7.26 16.76
N PRO A 68 8.13 7.47 16.94
CA PRO A 68 8.97 6.49 17.63
C PRO A 68 8.54 6.21 19.08
N THR A 69 7.78 7.12 19.70
CA THR A 69 7.29 6.94 21.07
C THR A 69 6.06 6.04 21.17
N SER A 70 5.27 5.91 20.08
CA SER A 70 4.10 5.03 20.02
C SER A 70 4.39 3.71 19.33
N TYR A 71 5.37 3.69 18.43
CA TYR A 71 5.76 2.52 17.68
C TYR A 71 6.09 1.31 18.55
N SER A 72 5.69 0.12 18.10
CA SER A 72 5.95 -1.14 18.81
C SER A 72 5.40 -1.20 20.25
N GLY A 73 4.27 -0.52 20.50
CA GLY A 73 3.60 -0.56 21.82
C GLY A 73 4.36 0.16 22.93
N ARG A 74 5.22 1.13 22.62
CA ARG A 74 6.02 1.88 23.62
C ARG A 74 5.20 2.84 24.49
N GLY A 75 3.88 2.93 24.27
CA GLY A 75 2.97 3.65 25.18
C GLY A 75 2.70 5.11 24.82
N GLY A 76 3.33 5.66 23.78
CA GLY A 76 2.98 6.96 23.21
C GLY A 76 1.62 6.93 22.49
N THR A 77 1.22 8.05 21.91
CA THR A 77 -0.05 8.16 21.18
C THR A 77 0.22 8.15 19.69
N TYR A 78 -0.47 7.26 18.98
CA TYR A 78 -0.51 7.26 17.51
C TYR A 78 -1.03 8.61 17.02
N GLY A 79 -0.32 9.24 16.10
CA GLY A 79 -0.64 10.58 15.61
C GLY A 79 -1.02 10.65 14.14
N GLY A 80 -0.87 9.54 13.39
CA GLY A 80 -1.14 9.48 11.95
C GLY A 80 -2.61 9.57 11.59
N GLU A 81 -2.90 9.57 10.31
CA GLU A 81 -4.25 9.49 9.72
C GLU A 81 -5.26 10.51 10.27
N GLY A 82 -4.80 11.70 10.66
CA GLY A 82 -5.67 12.75 11.20
C GLY A 82 -6.16 12.53 12.64
N GLU A 83 -5.73 11.48 13.33
CA GLU A 83 -6.15 11.20 14.71
C GLU A 83 -5.72 12.29 15.70
N ARG A 84 -4.66 13.03 15.37
CA ARG A 84 -4.22 14.20 16.13
C ARG A 84 -4.03 15.42 15.22
N GLU A 85 -4.78 16.47 15.49
CA GLU A 85 -4.73 17.71 14.68
C GLU A 85 -3.33 18.30 14.59
N ILE A 86 -2.53 18.25 15.68
CA ILE A 86 -1.15 18.76 15.68
C ILE A 86 -0.21 17.97 14.75
N ALA A 87 -0.54 16.71 14.44
CA ALA A 87 0.22 15.87 13.51
C ALA A 87 -0.21 16.08 12.05
N ASN A 88 -1.32 16.80 11.81
CA ASN A 88 -1.78 17.07 10.46
C ASN A 88 -0.89 18.10 9.76
N ASN A 89 -0.75 17.94 8.46
CA ASN A 89 -0.01 18.88 7.62
C ASN A 89 -0.68 20.24 7.61
N LYS A 90 0.10 21.31 7.78
CA LYS A 90 -0.43 22.68 7.87
C LYS A 90 -1.26 23.09 6.64
N ASN A 91 -0.87 22.65 5.46
CA ASN A 91 -1.59 22.93 4.21
C ASN A 91 -2.71 21.91 3.94
N GLY A 92 -2.91 20.96 4.84
CA GLY A 92 -3.81 19.82 4.69
C GLY A 92 -3.24 18.73 3.79
N PHE A 93 -4.13 17.90 3.28
CA PHE A 93 -3.85 16.74 2.45
C PHE A 93 -4.36 16.96 1.02
N ILE A 94 -4.19 16.02 0.13
CA ILE A 94 -4.62 16.13 -1.27
C ILE A 94 -6.13 16.44 -1.39
N TRP A 95 -6.94 15.96 -0.47
CA TRP A 95 -8.39 16.30 -0.42
C TRP A 95 -8.62 17.80 -0.17
N ASN A 96 -7.79 18.45 0.65
CA ASN A 96 -7.84 19.90 0.84
C ASN A 96 -7.42 20.63 -0.44
N ASN A 97 -6.45 20.09 -1.17
CA ASN A 97 -6.01 20.63 -2.46
C ASN A 97 -7.14 20.52 -3.50
N CYS A 98 -7.78 19.34 -3.59
CA CYS A 98 -8.97 19.10 -4.41
C CYS A 98 -10.11 20.07 -4.04
N TYR A 99 -10.42 20.21 -2.75
CA TYR A 99 -11.47 21.12 -2.28
C TYR A 99 -11.24 22.55 -2.72
N ARG A 100 -10.02 23.08 -2.54
CA ARG A 100 -9.65 24.46 -2.98
C ARG A 100 -9.78 24.65 -4.48
N ALA A 101 -9.54 23.60 -5.26
CA ALA A 101 -9.63 23.63 -6.72
C ALA A 101 -11.02 23.26 -7.29
N GLY A 102 -11.99 22.94 -6.43
CA GLY A 102 -13.32 22.50 -6.88
C GLY A 102 -13.32 21.09 -7.54
N ILE A 103 -12.31 20.28 -7.29
CA ILE A 103 -12.22 18.89 -7.75
C ILE A 103 -12.96 17.99 -6.77
N SER A 104 -13.88 17.17 -7.27
CA SER A 104 -14.60 16.20 -6.44
C SER A 104 -13.70 15.06 -5.97
N TYR A 105 -13.88 14.63 -4.72
CA TYR A 105 -13.06 13.57 -4.11
C TYR A 105 -13.88 12.69 -3.17
N ARG A 106 -13.37 11.49 -2.89
CA ARG A 106 -13.98 10.54 -1.96
C ARG A 106 -12.94 9.60 -1.38
N SER A 107 -13.10 9.27 -0.08
CA SER A 107 -12.29 8.28 0.61
C SER A 107 -13.07 6.99 0.88
N TYR A 108 -12.38 5.87 0.74
CA TYR A 108 -12.81 4.52 1.10
C TYR A 108 -11.79 3.94 2.07
N GLY A 109 -11.92 4.32 3.34
CA GLY A 109 -11.11 3.82 4.44
C GLY A 109 -9.94 4.70 4.85
N GLU A 110 -9.36 5.46 3.94
CA GLU A 110 -8.23 6.33 4.21
C GLU A 110 -8.67 7.57 5.01
N PHE A 111 -8.02 7.85 6.14
CA PHE A 111 -8.40 8.88 7.13
C PHE A 111 -9.86 8.74 7.61
N VAL A 112 -10.29 7.49 7.81
CA VAL A 112 -11.63 7.15 8.33
C VAL A 112 -11.50 6.10 9.41
N THR A 113 -11.84 6.46 10.65
CA THR A 113 -11.79 5.57 11.82
C THR A 113 -13.17 5.44 12.45
N GLY A 114 -13.60 4.20 12.72
CA GLY A 114 -14.90 3.94 13.35
C GLY A 114 -16.10 4.50 12.58
N GLY A 115 -16.01 4.56 11.23
CA GLY A 115 -17.07 5.10 10.37
C GLY A 115 -17.20 6.63 10.40
N LYS A 116 -16.14 7.33 10.80
CA LYS A 116 -16.06 8.79 10.84
C LYS A 116 -14.79 9.27 10.17
N ALA A 117 -14.87 10.37 9.45
CA ALA A 117 -13.70 11.07 8.94
C ALA A 117 -12.86 11.61 10.12
N THR A 118 -11.55 11.46 10.04
CA THR A 118 -10.60 11.97 11.03
C THR A 118 -10.16 13.41 10.72
N VAL A 119 -10.35 13.84 9.47
CA VAL A 119 -10.07 15.22 9.04
C VAL A 119 -11.34 15.88 8.49
N PRO A 120 -11.60 17.16 8.82
CA PRO A 120 -12.86 17.83 8.47
C PRO A 120 -13.19 17.85 6.97
N VAL A 121 -12.16 17.93 6.12
CA VAL A 121 -12.33 17.98 4.66
C VAL A 121 -12.98 16.72 4.09
N LEU A 122 -12.91 15.60 4.77
CA LEU A 122 -13.56 14.34 4.39
C LEU A 122 -14.99 14.18 4.92
N ASN A 123 -15.51 15.10 5.74
CA ASN A 123 -16.90 15.05 6.17
C ASN A 123 -17.80 15.01 4.92
N ASP A 124 -18.72 14.03 4.87
CA ASP A 124 -19.61 13.74 3.74
C ASP A 124 -18.90 13.31 2.42
N HIS A 125 -17.58 13.22 2.43
CA HIS A 125 -16.76 12.80 1.29
C HIS A 125 -16.10 11.42 1.47
N PHE A 126 -16.69 10.53 2.25
CA PHE A 126 -16.24 9.15 2.41
C PHE A 126 -17.38 8.14 2.33
N CYS A 127 -17.07 6.90 2.05
CA CYS A 127 -18.05 5.81 2.05
C CYS A 127 -18.27 5.30 3.47
N LYS A 128 -19.43 5.60 4.07
CA LYS A 128 -19.78 5.20 5.46
C LYS A 128 -19.84 3.69 5.65
N ASP A 129 -20.13 2.94 4.59
CA ASP A 129 -20.24 1.49 4.62
C ASP A 129 -18.92 0.77 4.33
N PHE A 130 -17.87 1.51 3.97
CA PHE A 130 -16.54 0.95 3.77
C PHE A 130 -15.88 0.77 5.15
N PRO A 131 -15.42 -0.46 5.48
CA PRO A 131 -14.86 -0.72 6.79
C PRO A 131 -13.53 0.03 7.00
N SER A 132 -13.33 0.54 8.20
CA SER A 132 -12.02 1.03 8.65
C SER A 132 -11.00 -0.11 8.76
N TYR A 133 -9.75 0.22 9.13
CA TYR A 133 -8.72 -0.78 9.36
C TYR A 133 -9.19 -1.90 10.31
N GLY A 134 -8.76 -3.10 10.03
CA GLY A 134 -9.04 -4.28 10.83
C GLY A 134 -8.81 -5.57 10.03
N LEU A 135 -7.91 -6.41 10.49
CA LEU A 135 -7.48 -7.64 9.80
C LEU A 135 -8.50 -8.80 9.89
N ASN A 136 -9.56 -8.64 10.67
CA ASN A 136 -10.70 -9.56 10.70
C ASN A 136 -11.71 -9.31 9.57
N ILE A 137 -11.46 -8.32 8.71
CA ILE A 137 -12.30 -7.93 7.59
C ILE A 137 -11.52 -8.21 6.30
N THR A 138 -12.10 -9.02 5.41
CA THR A 138 -11.46 -9.36 4.14
C THR A 138 -11.45 -8.19 3.17
N ASP A 139 -10.41 -8.08 2.35
CA ASP A 139 -10.34 -7.06 1.30
C ASP A 139 -11.33 -7.31 0.17
N THR A 140 -11.68 -8.57 -0.06
CA THR A 140 -12.80 -8.92 -0.95
C THR A 140 -14.15 -8.37 -0.44
N LEU A 141 -14.36 -8.23 0.88
CA LEU A 141 -15.51 -7.52 1.43
C LEU A 141 -15.38 -6.00 1.24
N ARG A 142 -14.18 -5.42 1.45
CA ARG A 142 -13.90 -4.00 1.18
C ARG A 142 -14.16 -3.66 -0.28
N PHE A 143 -13.70 -4.50 -1.21
CA PHE A 143 -14.02 -4.38 -2.62
C PHE A 143 -15.53 -4.34 -2.88
N LYS A 144 -16.32 -5.25 -2.30
CA LYS A 144 -17.79 -5.27 -2.47
C LYS A 144 -18.45 -3.99 -1.94
N ARG A 145 -17.92 -3.37 -0.89
CA ARG A 145 -18.42 -2.10 -0.36
C ARG A 145 -18.10 -0.93 -1.29
N TRP A 146 -16.86 -0.89 -1.79
CA TRP A 146 -16.45 0.06 -2.82
C TRP A 146 -17.30 -0.09 -4.08
N GLN A 147 -17.43 -1.29 -4.62
CA GLN A 147 -18.20 -1.59 -5.83
C GLN A 147 -19.64 -1.05 -5.75
N ARG A 148 -20.33 -1.36 -4.66
CA ARG A 148 -21.71 -0.91 -4.47
C ARG A 148 -21.85 0.61 -4.46
N ASP A 149 -20.95 1.30 -3.79
CA ASP A 149 -20.96 2.76 -3.73
C ASP A 149 -20.56 3.37 -5.08
N PHE A 150 -19.50 2.83 -5.71
CA PHE A 150 -19.07 3.21 -7.04
C PHE A 150 -20.18 3.08 -8.09
N ASP A 151 -20.87 1.94 -8.14
CA ASP A 151 -21.97 1.70 -9.08
C ASP A 151 -23.12 2.67 -8.87
N SER A 152 -23.43 2.99 -7.61
CA SER A 152 -24.45 3.97 -7.27
C SER A 152 -24.08 5.39 -7.73
N LEU A 153 -22.80 5.76 -7.61
CA LEU A 153 -22.29 7.05 -8.09
C LEU A 153 -22.20 7.09 -9.62
N LEU A 154 -21.75 6.01 -10.23
CA LEU A 154 -21.64 5.88 -11.67
C LEU A 154 -23.02 6.00 -12.36
N ALA A 155 -24.05 5.37 -11.80
CA ALA A 155 -25.41 5.45 -12.33
C ALA A 155 -26.00 6.87 -12.29
N LYS A 156 -25.42 7.77 -11.48
CA LYS A 156 -25.83 9.17 -11.33
C LYS A 156 -24.87 10.15 -12.03
N ASP A 157 -23.87 9.65 -12.71
CA ASP A 157 -22.77 10.46 -13.28
C ASP A 157 -22.06 11.33 -12.21
N GLN A 158 -21.82 10.74 -11.01
CA GLN A 158 -21.29 11.42 -9.84
C GLN A 158 -20.02 10.77 -9.28
N VAL A 159 -19.33 9.94 -10.06
CA VAL A 159 -18.06 9.37 -9.62
C VAL A 159 -17.05 10.51 -9.42
N PRO A 160 -16.48 10.66 -8.20
CA PRO A 160 -15.52 11.72 -7.93
C PRO A 160 -14.27 11.60 -8.78
N LYS A 161 -13.65 12.75 -9.09
CA LYS A 161 -12.41 12.79 -9.91
C LYS A 161 -11.22 12.21 -9.18
N PHE A 162 -11.17 12.34 -7.86
CA PHE A 162 -10.12 11.76 -7.02
C PHE A 162 -10.73 10.79 -6.00
N ASN A 163 -10.20 9.58 -5.94
CA ASN A 163 -10.66 8.55 -5.00
C ASN A 163 -9.46 7.89 -4.33
N THR A 164 -9.53 7.67 -3.02
CA THR A 164 -8.59 6.84 -2.28
C THR A 164 -9.28 5.59 -1.79
N VAL A 165 -8.67 4.42 -1.98
CA VAL A 165 -9.21 3.12 -1.55
C VAL A 165 -8.12 2.39 -0.80
N ARG A 166 -8.44 1.94 0.42
CA ARG A 166 -7.51 1.23 1.29
C ARG A 166 -7.90 -0.23 1.42
N PHE A 167 -6.97 -1.12 1.10
CA PHE A 167 -7.02 -2.53 1.44
C PHE A 167 -5.96 -2.78 2.53
N GLY A 168 -6.17 -3.74 3.42
CA GLY A 168 -5.29 -3.90 4.59
C GLY A 168 -4.88 -5.33 4.90
N ASN A 169 -5.27 -6.33 4.08
CA ASN A 169 -4.93 -7.72 4.36
C ASN A 169 -3.50 -8.11 3.95
N ASP A 170 -2.78 -7.24 3.26
CA ASP A 170 -1.33 -7.32 3.07
C ASP A 170 -0.57 -7.42 4.40
N HIS A 171 -1.03 -6.72 5.45
CA HIS A 171 -0.46 -6.77 6.80
C HIS A 171 -0.37 -8.16 7.42
N THR A 172 -1.31 -9.05 7.16
CA THR A 172 -1.46 -10.36 7.80
C THR A 172 -1.58 -10.30 9.34
N GLU A 173 -1.82 -11.42 10.00
CA GLU A 173 -1.74 -11.57 11.47
C GLU A 173 -0.67 -12.62 11.86
N GLY A 174 0.35 -12.78 11.03
CA GLY A 174 1.40 -13.75 11.24
C GLY A 174 0.86 -15.17 11.35
N THR A 175 1.34 -15.92 12.34
CA THR A 175 0.99 -17.33 12.55
C THR A 175 0.06 -17.55 13.75
N ARG A 176 -0.73 -16.55 14.16
CA ARG A 176 -1.70 -16.66 15.26
C ARG A 176 -2.74 -17.73 15.01
N ILE A 177 -2.99 -18.58 16.00
CA ILE A 177 -3.93 -19.72 15.89
C ILE A 177 -5.35 -19.23 15.58
N GLY A 178 -5.98 -19.92 14.62
CA GLY A 178 -7.37 -19.66 14.22
C GLY A 178 -7.55 -18.40 13.34
N ARG A 179 -6.49 -17.63 13.13
CA ARG A 179 -6.45 -16.52 12.16
C ARG A 179 -6.07 -17.03 10.78
N PRO A 180 -6.43 -16.34 9.70
CA PRO A 180 -5.99 -16.71 8.36
C PRO A 180 -4.46 -16.86 8.31
N THR A 181 -3.96 -17.76 7.49
CA THR A 181 -2.51 -17.83 7.24
C THR A 181 -2.02 -16.56 6.54
N PRO A 182 -0.72 -16.22 6.61
CA PRO A 182 -0.18 -15.10 5.83
C PRO A 182 -0.50 -15.21 4.34
N TYR A 183 -0.45 -16.40 3.77
CA TYR A 183 -0.83 -16.64 2.39
C TYR A 183 -2.32 -16.37 2.11
N ALA A 184 -3.22 -16.78 3.03
CA ALA A 184 -4.65 -16.52 2.88
C ALA A 184 -4.99 -15.03 2.93
N HIS A 185 -4.35 -14.27 3.82
CA HIS A 185 -4.49 -12.82 3.90
C HIS A 185 -4.05 -12.13 2.62
N VAL A 186 -2.81 -12.37 2.18
CA VAL A 186 -2.24 -11.72 0.98
C VAL A 186 -2.97 -12.16 -0.30
N ALA A 187 -3.40 -13.42 -0.39
CA ALA A 187 -4.21 -13.90 -1.52
C ALA A 187 -5.61 -13.27 -1.56
N ASP A 188 -6.23 -12.95 -0.42
CA ASP A 188 -7.49 -12.20 -0.37
C ASP A 188 -7.30 -10.75 -0.81
N ASN A 189 -6.21 -10.09 -0.37
CA ASN A 189 -5.82 -8.76 -0.85
C ASN A 189 -5.62 -8.77 -2.37
N ASP A 190 -4.83 -9.69 -2.90
CA ASP A 190 -4.58 -9.84 -4.33
C ASP A 190 -5.88 -10.02 -5.14
N LEU A 191 -6.78 -10.87 -4.65
CA LEU A 191 -8.08 -11.09 -5.30
C LEU A 191 -8.92 -9.81 -5.29
N ALA A 192 -8.91 -9.04 -4.20
CA ALA A 192 -9.63 -7.77 -4.13
C ALA A 192 -9.09 -6.75 -5.14
N VAL A 193 -7.78 -6.64 -5.30
CA VAL A 193 -7.13 -5.79 -6.30
C VAL A 193 -7.50 -6.25 -7.72
N GLY A 194 -7.51 -7.57 -7.98
CA GLY A 194 -7.94 -8.12 -9.26
C GLY A 194 -9.40 -7.84 -9.59
N LEU A 195 -10.30 -8.00 -8.63
CA LEU A 195 -11.72 -7.68 -8.77
C LEU A 195 -11.95 -6.18 -9.00
N PHE A 196 -11.16 -5.32 -8.34
CA PHE A 196 -11.19 -3.88 -8.54
C PHE A 196 -10.83 -3.53 -9.99
N LEU A 197 -9.71 -4.06 -10.51
CA LEU A 197 -9.33 -3.88 -11.91
C LEU A 197 -10.41 -4.40 -12.87
N GLU A 198 -10.93 -5.61 -12.64
CA GLU A 198 -11.98 -6.20 -13.49
C GLU A 198 -13.20 -5.28 -13.58
N HIS A 199 -13.65 -4.77 -12.43
CA HIS A 199 -14.83 -3.92 -12.37
C HIS A 199 -14.61 -2.57 -13.04
N LEU A 200 -13.48 -1.91 -12.76
CA LEU A 200 -13.13 -0.62 -13.35
C LEU A 200 -12.90 -0.73 -14.88
N ALA A 201 -12.23 -1.80 -15.33
CA ALA A 201 -11.97 -2.02 -16.77
C ALA A 201 -13.24 -2.21 -17.59
N LYS A 202 -14.33 -2.69 -16.98
CA LYS A 202 -15.65 -2.82 -17.60
C LYS A 202 -16.50 -1.55 -17.54
N SER A 203 -16.08 -0.57 -16.74
CA SER A 203 -16.83 0.66 -16.56
C SER A 203 -16.66 1.62 -17.75
N PRO A 204 -17.64 2.49 -18.03
CA PRO A 204 -17.53 3.48 -19.11
C PRO A 204 -16.42 4.52 -18.86
N ILE A 205 -15.97 4.70 -17.61
CA ILE A 205 -14.92 5.66 -17.26
C ILE A 205 -13.50 5.07 -17.34
N TRP A 206 -13.33 3.82 -17.78
CA TRP A 206 -12.01 3.20 -17.90
C TRP A 206 -11.00 4.06 -18.65
N ASN A 207 -11.41 4.60 -19.81
CA ASN A 207 -10.54 5.41 -20.64
C ASN A 207 -10.14 6.75 -20.01
N GLU A 208 -10.81 7.16 -18.93
CA GLU A 208 -10.53 8.39 -18.20
C GLU A 208 -9.90 8.11 -16.82
N SER A 209 -9.59 6.83 -16.54
CA SER A 209 -9.09 6.40 -15.24
C SER A 209 -7.60 6.09 -15.27
N ALA A 210 -6.92 6.52 -14.20
CA ALA A 210 -5.58 6.07 -13.83
C ALA A 210 -5.60 5.65 -12.36
N VAL A 211 -5.08 4.46 -12.07
CA VAL A 211 -5.00 3.89 -10.74
C VAL A 211 -3.53 3.72 -10.37
N PHE A 212 -3.17 4.23 -9.21
CA PHE A 212 -1.85 4.12 -8.61
C PHE A 212 -1.97 3.22 -7.40
N VAL A 213 -1.13 2.21 -7.34
CA VAL A 213 -1.11 1.25 -6.22
C VAL A 213 0.27 1.31 -5.59
N LEU A 214 0.30 1.50 -4.28
CA LEU A 214 1.50 1.56 -3.45
C LEU A 214 1.14 1.11 -2.04
N GLU A 215 2.15 0.86 -1.24
CA GLU A 215 2.07 0.78 0.22
C GLU A 215 2.44 2.13 0.83
N ASP A 216 1.90 2.46 1.98
CA ASP A 216 2.21 3.71 2.70
C ASP A 216 3.59 3.65 3.36
N ASP A 217 3.99 2.48 3.84
CA ASP A 217 5.34 2.16 4.33
C ASP A 217 5.79 0.77 3.84
N ALA A 218 7.07 0.44 4.01
CA ALA A 218 7.63 -0.84 3.61
C ALA A 218 7.95 -1.77 4.80
N GLN A 219 7.67 -1.36 6.02
CA GLN A 219 7.77 -2.12 7.27
C GLN A 219 9.07 -2.93 7.45
N ASN A 220 10.21 -2.36 7.04
CA ASN A 220 11.52 -3.02 7.15
C ASN A 220 11.60 -4.42 6.55
N GLY A 221 10.81 -4.71 5.52
CA GLY A 221 10.84 -5.98 4.82
C GLY A 221 12.21 -6.25 4.18
N ALA A 222 12.54 -7.53 3.99
CA ALA A 222 13.79 -7.91 3.35
C ALA A 222 13.81 -7.45 1.89
N ASP A 223 14.83 -6.68 1.51
CA ASP A 223 15.08 -6.19 0.16
C ASP A 223 16.59 -6.20 -0.16
N HIS A 224 16.96 -6.44 -1.44
CA HIS A 224 18.37 -6.49 -1.80
C HIS A 224 18.97 -5.12 -2.10
N VAL A 225 18.15 -4.07 -2.25
CA VAL A 225 18.56 -2.69 -2.49
C VAL A 225 18.41 -1.84 -1.25
N ASP A 226 17.16 -1.64 -0.80
CA ASP A 226 16.84 -0.83 0.35
C ASP A 226 15.49 -1.26 0.95
N ALA A 227 15.38 -1.29 2.28
CA ALA A 227 14.18 -1.71 2.98
C ALA A 227 12.98 -0.76 2.83
N HIS A 228 13.15 0.43 2.23
CA HIS A 228 12.05 1.32 1.85
C HIS A 228 11.50 1.02 0.45
N ARG A 229 12.10 0.08 -0.30
CA ARG A 229 11.57 -0.28 -1.62
C ARG A 229 10.27 -1.05 -1.49
N SER A 230 9.21 -0.54 -2.13
CA SER A 230 7.84 -1.02 -2.04
C SER A 230 7.33 -1.49 -3.39
N PRO A 231 6.42 -2.48 -3.46
CA PRO A 231 5.66 -2.75 -4.66
C PRO A 231 4.88 -1.51 -5.08
N ALA A 232 5.04 -1.11 -6.35
CA ALA A 232 4.26 -0.03 -6.91
C ALA A 232 3.96 -0.28 -8.38
N TYR A 233 2.72 -0.02 -8.79
CA TYR A 233 2.30 -0.16 -10.18
C TYR A 233 1.19 0.81 -10.53
N VAL A 234 1.08 1.10 -11.84
CA VAL A 234 0.08 2.00 -12.38
C VAL A 234 -0.70 1.29 -13.46
N PHE A 235 -2.02 1.40 -13.44
CA PHE A 235 -2.90 0.88 -14.49
C PHE A 235 -4.05 1.84 -14.83
N GLY A 236 -4.64 1.69 -16.00
CA GLY A 236 -5.72 2.55 -16.48
C GLY A 236 -5.74 2.70 -18.00
N GLY A 237 -6.71 3.45 -18.52
CA GLY A 237 -6.89 3.62 -19.95
C GLY A 237 -5.69 4.21 -20.68
N PHE A 238 -5.12 5.29 -20.16
CA PHE A 238 -3.95 5.97 -20.72
C PHE A 238 -2.61 5.43 -20.24
N VAL A 239 -2.60 4.38 -19.41
CA VAL A 239 -1.35 3.79 -18.90
C VAL A 239 -0.73 2.88 -19.94
N LYS A 240 0.60 2.96 -20.10
CA LYS A 240 1.36 2.09 -20.99
C LYS A 240 1.13 0.62 -20.68
N ARG A 241 1.39 -0.22 -21.65
CA ARG A 241 1.28 -1.68 -21.55
C ARG A 241 2.65 -2.33 -21.54
N ASN A 242 2.76 -3.42 -20.77
CA ASN A 242 3.95 -4.27 -20.69
C ASN A 242 5.23 -3.45 -20.52
N PHE A 243 5.23 -2.54 -19.55
CA PHE A 243 6.32 -1.60 -19.34
C PHE A 243 6.84 -1.69 -17.89
N ILE A 244 8.13 -1.92 -17.74
CA ILE A 244 8.82 -1.81 -16.46
C ILE A 244 9.60 -0.50 -16.48
N ASP A 245 9.35 0.38 -15.53
CA ASP A 245 10.07 1.63 -15.39
C ASP A 245 11.07 1.52 -14.23
N HIS A 246 12.34 1.50 -14.57
CA HIS A 246 13.48 1.42 -13.64
C HIS A 246 13.90 2.79 -13.06
N THR A 247 13.18 3.85 -13.41
CA THR A 247 13.46 5.18 -12.88
C THR A 247 13.21 5.20 -11.37
N PRO A 248 14.11 5.77 -10.56
CA PRO A 248 13.85 5.97 -9.14
C PRO A 248 12.65 6.91 -8.94
N TYR A 249 11.62 6.41 -8.31
CA TYR A 249 10.44 7.18 -7.93
C TYR A 249 10.17 7.04 -6.44
N SER A 250 9.39 7.97 -5.91
CA SER A 250 8.94 7.91 -4.53
C SER A 250 7.44 8.21 -4.39
N THR A 251 6.91 8.04 -3.19
CA THR A 251 5.54 8.40 -2.83
C THR A 251 5.19 9.83 -3.24
N SER A 252 6.10 10.79 -2.97
CA SER A 252 5.93 12.20 -3.38
C SER A 252 5.85 12.37 -4.90
N GLY A 253 6.62 11.59 -5.68
CA GLY A 253 6.57 11.61 -7.14
C GLY A 253 5.26 11.05 -7.69
N MET A 254 4.73 10.01 -7.06
CA MET A 254 3.43 9.45 -7.40
C MET A 254 2.30 10.45 -7.10
N LEU A 255 2.32 11.07 -5.92
CA LEU A 255 1.36 12.10 -5.55
C LEU A 255 1.41 13.31 -6.48
N ARG A 256 2.64 13.77 -6.84
CA ARG A 256 2.84 14.84 -7.83
C ARG A 256 2.21 14.51 -9.18
N THR A 257 2.27 13.27 -9.59
CA THR A 257 1.65 12.81 -10.83
C THR A 257 0.13 12.95 -10.79
N MET A 258 -0.49 12.56 -9.68
CA MET A 258 -1.94 12.71 -9.48
C MET A 258 -2.34 14.19 -9.51
N GLU A 259 -1.58 15.06 -8.85
CA GLU A 259 -1.80 16.51 -8.89
C GLU A 259 -1.74 17.08 -10.30
N LEU A 260 -0.74 16.70 -11.08
CA LEU A 260 -0.60 17.14 -12.48
C LEU A 260 -1.77 16.70 -13.35
N ILE A 261 -2.25 15.46 -13.17
CA ILE A 261 -3.43 14.93 -13.89
C ILE A 261 -4.68 15.74 -13.52
N LEU A 262 -4.82 16.12 -12.26
CA LEU A 262 -5.98 16.86 -11.74
C LEU A 262 -5.86 18.38 -11.93
N GLY A 263 -4.74 18.88 -12.43
CA GLY A 263 -4.47 20.33 -12.57
C GLY A 263 -4.26 21.04 -11.22
N LEU A 264 -3.78 20.31 -10.21
CA LEU A 264 -3.54 20.83 -8.87
C LEU A 264 -2.12 21.39 -8.73
N PRO A 265 -1.92 22.47 -7.95
CA PRO A 265 -0.59 22.89 -7.55
C PRO A 265 0.03 21.88 -6.58
N PRO A 266 1.37 21.85 -6.43
CA PRO A 266 2.01 21.05 -5.40
C PRO A 266 1.61 21.56 -4.00
N MET A 267 1.59 20.65 -3.02
CA MET A 267 1.24 20.95 -1.63
C MET A 267 2.44 21.36 -0.81
N THR A 268 3.63 20.87 -1.16
CA THR A 268 4.88 21.04 -0.41
C THR A 268 6.07 21.24 -1.33
N GLN A 269 7.24 21.42 -0.75
CA GLN A 269 8.50 21.41 -1.51
C GLN A 269 8.89 20.01 -2.01
N TYR A 270 8.42 18.95 -1.33
CA TYR A 270 8.80 17.58 -1.64
C TYR A 270 8.13 17.09 -2.92
N ASP A 271 6.81 17.21 -3.04
CA ASP A 271 6.10 16.90 -4.27
C ASP A 271 6.44 17.87 -5.40
N ALA A 272 6.65 19.16 -5.10
CA ALA A 272 7.09 20.16 -6.09
C ALA A 272 8.43 19.79 -6.74
N GLY A 273 9.35 19.19 -5.97
CA GLY A 273 10.67 18.77 -6.44
C GLY A 273 10.76 17.32 -6.92
N ALA A 274 9.72 16.52 -6.68
CA ALA A 274 9.74 15.11 -7.02
C ALA A 274 9.58 14.86 -8.53
N THR A 275 10.15 13.78 -9.01
CA THR A 275 10.03 13.33 -10.40
C THR A 275 8.66 12.73 -10.66
N PRO A 276 7.80 13.33 -11.51
CA PRO A 276 6.51 12.73 -11.83
C PRO A 276 6.64 11.48 -12.71
N LEU A 277 5.67 10.60 -12.66
CA LEU A 277 5.60 9.32 -13.37
C LEU A 277 5.14 9.49 -14.85
N TRP A 278 5.55 10.55 -15.53
CA TRP A 278 5.10 10.85 -16.89
C TRP A 278 5.42 9.74 -17.90
N ARG A 279 6.49 8.97 -17.65
CA ARG A 279 6.89 7.84 -18.50
C ARG A 279 5.88 6.69 -18.50
N CYS A 280 5.01 6.61 -17.48
CA CYS A 280 3.99 5.57 -17.35
C CYS A 280 2.83 5.74 -18.33
N PHE A 281 2.68 6.90 -18.96
CA PHE A 281 1.48 7.23 -19.73
C PHE A 281 1.70 7.16 -21.26
N ALA A 282 0.63 6.86 -21.97
CA ALA A 282 0.51 6.86 -23.41
C ALA A 282 -0.37 8.04 -23.87
N ASN A 283 -0.26 8.42 -25.16
CA ASN A 283 -1.02 9.53 -25.73
C ASN A 283 -2.48 9.18 -26.07
N THR A 284 -2.82 7.89 -26.09
CA THR A 284 -4.16 7.40 -26.43
C THR A 284 -4.57 6.31 -25.44
N PRO A 285 -5.85 6.29 -25.04
CA PRO A 285 -6.33 5.26 -24.14
C PRO A 285 -6.46 3.92 -24.86
N THR A 286 -6.27 2.83 -24.14
CA THR A 286 -6.39 1.48 -24.65
C THR A 286 -7.43 0.72 -23.84
N PRO A 287 -8.49 0.18 -24.48
CA PRO A 287 -9.44 -0.70 -23.81
C PRO A 287 -8.73 -1.92 -23.21
N PHE A 288 -9.23 -2.38 -22.09
CA PHE A 288 -8.71 -3.57 -21.43
C PHE A 288 -9.84 -4.49 -20.99
N ASN A 289 -9.73 -5.75 -21.33
CA ASN A 289 -10.64 -6.77 -20.86
C ASN A 289 -9.90 -7.64 -19.86
N TYR A 290 -10.32 -7.60 -18.62
CA TYR A 290 -9.73 -8.36 -17.52
C TYR A 290 -10.78 -9.18 -16.82
N LYS A 291 -10.38 -10.36 -16.38
CA LYS A 291 -11.11 -11.19 -15.44
C LYS A 291 -10.19 -11.51 -14.28
N ALA A 292 -10.63 -11.20 -13.08
CA ALA A 292 -9.86 -11.47 -11.86
C ALA A 292 -9.51 -12.96 -11.77
N ILE A 293 -8.28 -13.23 -11.45
CA ILE A 293 -7.74 -14.57 -11.29
C ILE A 293 -7.99 -15.00 -9.85
N ILE A 294 -8.73 -16.07 -9.66
CA ILE A 294 -8.91 -16.65 -8.33
C ILE A 294 -7.58 -17.32 -7.94
N PRO A 295 -6.94 -16.89 -6.84
CA PRO A 295 -5.73 -17.55 -6.36
C PRO A 295 -5.96 -19.05 -6.16
N SER A 296 -4.94 -19.85 -6.48
CA SER A 296 -5.00 -21.29 -6.26
C SER A 296 -4.94 -21.69 -4.78
N TYR A 297 -4.61 -20.72 -3.92
CA TYR A 297 -4.52 -20.90 -2.47
C TYR A 297 -5.89 -20.80 -1.80
N ASN A 298 -6.09 -21.56 -0.73
CA ASN A 298 -7.33 -21.52 0.04
C ASN A 298 -7.41 -20.24 0.89
N LEU A 299 -8.25 -19.28 0.48
CA LEU A 299 -8.44 -18.00 1.19
C LEU A 299 -9.02 -18.15 2.61
N LEU A 300 -9.56 -19.31 2.96
CA LEU A 300 -10.14 -19.58 4.28
C LEU A 300 -9.18 -20.38 5.17
N GLU A 301 -7.97 -20.66 4.70
CA GLU A 301 -7.01 -21.42 5.48
C GLU A 301 -6.56 -20.65 6.73
N LYS A 302 -6.51 -21.37 7.84
CA LYS A 302 -6.17 -20.81 9.14
C LYS A 302 -4.92 -21.46 9.71
N ASN A 303 -4.19 -20.67 10.48
CA ASN A 303 -3.06 -21.16 11.25
C ASN A 303 -3.52 -22.18 12.30
N THR A 304 -2.87 -23.35 12.33
CA THR A 304 -3.15 -24.45 13.26
C THR A 304 -1.91 -24.98 13.95
N ALA A 305 -0.72 -24.63 13.48
CA ALA A 305 0.55 -25.13 14.00
C ALA A 305 0.97 -24.45 15.31
N TYR A 306 1.34 -25.25 16.30
CA TYR A 306 1.91 -24.80 17.57
C TYR A 306 3.45 -24.88 17.48
N ASN A 307 4.11 -23.74 17.28
CA ASN A 307 5.55 -23.64 17.19
C ASN A 307 6.06 -22.35 17.83
N GLU A 308 7.36 -22.08 17.75
CA GLU A 308 7.94 -20.89 18.32
C GLU A 308 7.43 -19.61 17.65
N TRP A 309 7.31 -19.58 16.32
CA TRP A 309 6.84 -18.40 15.56
C TRP A 309 5.39 -18.07 15.88
N GLN A 310 4.57 -19.12 16.06
CA GLN A 310 3.19 -18.95 16.54
C GLN A 310 3.17 -18.29 17.93
N LYS A 311 3.98 -18.78 18.88
CA LYS A 311 4.05 -18.19 20.24
C LYS A 311 4.52 -16.75 20.21
N ARG A 312 5.42 -16.38 19.28
CA ARG A 312 5.88 -15.00 19.09
C ARG A 312 4.76 -14.16 18.47
N SER A 313 4.04 -14.65 17.45
CA SER A 313 2.87 -13.97 16.86
C SER A 313 1.77 -13.67 17.85
N GLU A 314 1.49 -14.57 18.82
CA GLU A 314 0.44 -14.33 19.84
C GLU A 314 0.78 -13.14 20.77
N LYS A 315 2.04 -12.72 20.85
CA LYS A 315 2.47 -11.58 21.65
C LYS A 315 2.31 -10.23 20.92
N LEU A 316 2.04 -10.28 19.61
CA LEU A 316 1.90 -9.09 18.78
C LEU A 316 0.49 -8.52 18.87
N ASN A 317 0.38 -7.20 18.73
CA ASN A 317 -0.89 -6.47 18.75
C ASN A 317 -1.32 -6.07 17.34
N PHE A 318 -2.19 -6.85 16.72
CA PHE A 318 -2.72 -6.58 15.39
C PHE A 318 -4.01 -5.76 15.38
N ALA A 319 -4.41 -5.19 16.51
CA ALA A 319 -5.62 -4.37 16.60
C ALA A 319 -5.41 -2.93 16.09
N LYS A 320 -4.15 -2.49 16.03
CA LYS A 320 -3.72 -1.16 15.58
C LYS A 320 -2.45 -1.28 14.75
N GLU A 321 -2.29 -0.36 13.84
CA GLU A 321 -1.06 -0.15 13.09
C GLU A 321 0.07 0.31 14.01
N ASP A 322 1.30 0.17 13.59
CA ASP A 322 2.53 0.54 14.31
C ASP A 322 2.65 -0.02 15.75
N SER A 323 1.78 -0.97 16.11
CA SER A 323 1.80 -1.54 17.47
C SER A 323 2.77 -2.69 17.63
N ASN A 324 3.40 -3.14 16.56
CA ASN A 324 4.35 -4.25 16.55
C ASN A 324 5.76 -3.76 16.21
N ASN A 325 6.76 -4.58 16.51
CA ASN A 325 8.10 -4.41 15.99
C ASN A 325 8.18 -5.08 14.62
N ASP A 326 8.40 -4.32 13.55
CA ASP A 326 8.38 -4.81 12.17
C ASP A 326 9.47 -5.83 11.90
N LEU A 327 10.67 -5.63 12.43
CA LEU A 327 11.75 -6.60 12.29
C LEU A 327 11.41 -7.95 12.93
N GLU A 328 10.75 -7.94 14.09
CA GLU A 328 10.27 -9.15 14.74
C GLU A 328 9.18 -9.81 13.91
N PHE A 329 8.24 -9.01 13.39
CA PHE A 329 7.16 -9.51 12.56
C PHE A 329 7.67 -10.05 11.22
N SER A 330 8.59 -9.36 10.57
CA SER A 330 9.24 -9.81 9.33
C SER A 330 9.97 -11.15 9.53
N LYS A 331 10.64 -11.36 10.68
CA LYS A 331 11.24 -12.66 11.03
C LYS A 331 10.20 -13.77 11.18
N ILE A 332 9.07 -13.47 11.81
CA ILE A 332 7.97 -14.43 11.96
C ILE A 332 7.45 -14.86 10.58
N LEU A 333 7.17 -13.91 9.70
CA LEU A 333 6.71 -14.20 8.34
C LEU A 333 7.75 -14.98 7.54
N TRP A 334 9.01 -14.57 7.63
CA TRP A 334 10.11 -15.26 6.94
C TRP A 334 10.18 -16.73 7.31
N HIS A 335 10.27 -17.04 8.59
CA HIS A 335 10.40 -18.41 9.04
C HIS A 335 9.12 -19.24 8.90
N ALA A 336 7.96 -18.60 8.93
CA ALA A 336 6.69 -19.25 8.62
C ALA A 336 6.63 -19.74 7.16
N ILE A 337 7.27 -19.02 6.23
CA ILE A 337 7.21 -19.26 4.79
C ILE A 337 8.46 -20.01 4.28
N LYS A 338 9.65 -19.57 4.67
CA LYS A 338 10.94 -20.15 4.22
C LYS A 338 11.41 -21.32 5.08
N GLY A 339 10.87 -21.48 6.29
CA GLY A 339 11.33 -22.48 7.26
C GLY A 339 12.46 -21.99 8.16
N ASN A 340 12.78 -22.80 9.18
CA ASN A 340 13.76 -22.44 10.21
C ASN A 340 15.21 -22.50 9.72
N ASP A 341 15.47 -23.31 8.70
CA ASP A 341 16.83 -23.56 8.20
C ASP A 341 17.37 -22.42 7.33
N ILE A 342 16.50 -21.50 6.88
CA ILE A 342 16.88 -20.35 6.08
C ILE A 342 16.96 -19.11 6.97
N PRO A 343 18.15 -18.56 7.20
CA PRO A 343 18.31 -17.40 8.08
C PRO A 343 17.60 -16.18 7.52
N PHE A 344 17.03 -15.37 8.42
CA PHE A 344 16.44 -14.09 8.04
C PHE A 344 17.53 -13.14 7.52
N PRO A 345 17.37 -12.54 6.34
CA PRO A 345 18.36 -11.62 5.80
C PRO A 345 18.41 -10.32 6.61
N THR A 346 19.60 -9.76 6.76
CA THR A 346 19.76 -8.46 7.40
C THR A 346 19.11 -7.37 6.53
N PRO A 347 18.29 -6.47 7.09
CA PRO A 347 17.72 -5.34 6.36
C PRO A 347 18.83 -4.46 5.75
N ARG A 348 18.66 -4.07 4.50
CA ARG A 348 19.56 -3.15 3.79
C ARG A 348 19.02 -1.73 3.84
N ARG A 349 19.95 -0.80 3.97
CA ARG A 349 19.73 0.63 3.84
C ARG A 349 20.75 1.18 2.86
N ALA A 350 20.34 1.63 1.69
CA ALA A 350 21.26 2.09 0.64
C ALA A 350 22.17 3.23 1.09
N ALA A 351 21.69 4.10 2.00
CA ALA A 351 22.46 5.18 2.58
C ALA A 351 23.53 4.72 3.60
N PHE A 352 23.46 3.45 4.05
CA PHE A 352 24.34 2.90 5.11
C PHE A 352 24.91 1.55 4.71
N ILE A 353 25.40 1.42 3.49
CA ILE A 353 26.07 0.20 3.03
C ILE A 353 27.41 0.07 3.76
N ILE A 354 27.53 -0.94 4.61
CA ILE A 354 28.79 -1.32 5.26
C ILE A 354 29.54 -2.22 4.28
N PRO A 355 30.77 -1.86 3.86
CA PRO A 355 31.59 -2.71 3.01
C PRO A 355 31.82 -4.08 3.65
N ALA A 356 31.86 -5.13 2.82
CA ALA A 356 32.02 -6.52 3.28
C ALA A 356 33.30 -6.78 4.09
N SER A 357 34.31 -5.89 3.98
CA SER A 357 35.57 -5.92 4.75
C SER A 357 35.43 -5.50 6.22
N GLU A 358 34.33 -4.88 6.60
CA GLU A 358 34.03 -4.47 7.98
C GLU A 358 33.03 -5.45 8.65
N LYS A 359 33.22 -6.75 8.43
CA LYS A 359 32.50 -7.74 9.21
C LYS A 359 33.07 -7.73 10.60
N ASP A 360 32.25 -7.32 11.53
CA ASP A 360 32.49 -7.24 12.95
C ASP A 360 33.14 -8.51 13.50
N GLU A 361 34.30 -8.33 14.03
CA GLU A 361 34.84 -9.14 15.12
C GLU A 361 34.30 -8.49 16.42
N ASP A 362 33.05 -8.78 16.79
CA ASP A 362 32.52 -8.55 18.14
C ASP A 362 31.57 -9.70 18.52
#